data_93dc759a170d02981b1e136f74c78144
#
_entry.id   93dc759a170d02981b1e136f74c78144
#
_cell.length_a   1.000
_cell.length_b   1.000
_cell.length_c   1.000
_cell.angle_alpha   90.00
_cell.angle_beta   90.00
_cell.angle_gamma   90.00
#
_symmetry.space_group_name_H-M   'P 1'
#
loop_
_entity.id
_entity.type
_entity.pdbx_description
1 polymer ?
#
loop_
_entity_poly.entity_id
_entity_poly.type
_entity_poly.pdbx_seq_one_letter_code
_entity_poly.pdbx_strand_id
1 'polypeptide(L)'
;MKLKVGFIYGGISTEHEISIISAIQAINNMNMDKYDIVPIYLSKKGVFYTGKYLLNIDNYKDLSLIPKKCKEVSIIKKNNDFVLLNVNFPHKVLTNIDIFFPIVHGYNTEDGSIAGFLETIGAPYAESDLYA
;
A
#
# COMPACT_ATOMS: atom_id res chain seq x y z
N MET A 1 0.88 19.75 10.28
CA MET A 1 1.12 19.01 9.03
C MET A 1 0.98 17.52 9.29
N LYS A 2 0.23 16.83 8.44
CA LYS A 2 0.00 15.41 8.64
C LYS A 2 1.10 14.59 8.02
N LEU A 3 1.48 13.51 8.69
CA LEU A 3 2.41 12.53 8.18
C LEU A 3 1.70 11.62 7.17
N LYS A 4 2.26 11.46 5.98
CA LYS A 4 1.66 10.60 4.96
C LYS A 4 2.15 9.18 5.13
N VAL A 5 1.20 8.30 5.39
CA VAL A 5 1.45 6.88 5.65
C VAL A 5 0.93 6.05 4.49
N GLY A 6 1.80 5.31 3.84
CA GLY A 6 1.42 4.43 2.76
C GLY A 6 1.22 3.01 3.28
N PHE A 7 -0.02 2.55 3.32
CA PHE A 7 -0.34 1.18 3.72
C PHE A 7 -0.25 0.28 2.50
N ILE A 8 0.67 -0.68 2.55
CA ILE A 8 0.85 -1.66 1.47
C ILE A 8 0.25 -2.99 1.93
N TYR A 9 -0.65 -3.54 1.13
CA TYR A 9 -1.35 -4.77 1.49
C TYR A 9 -1.77 -5.54 0.25
N GLY A 10 -2.29 -6.74 0.44
CA GLY A 10 -2.64 -7.66 -0.63
C GLY A 10 -1.49 -8.62 -0.90
N GLY A 11 -1.01 -8.63 -2.12
CA GLY A 11 0.14 -9.43 -2.52
C GLY A 11 -0.23 -10.76 -3.15
N ILE A 12 0.79 -11.50 -3.55
CA ILE A 12 0.61 -12.76 -4.27
C ILE A 12 0.36 -13.95 -3.35
N SER A 13 0.36 -13.72 -2.04
CA SER A 13 0.13 -14.76 -1.03
C SER A 13 -1.28 -15.33 -1.13
N THR A 14 -1.43 -16.58 -0.67
CA THR A 14 -2.74 -17.20 -0.52
C THR A 14 -3.59 -16.50 0.53
N GLU A 15 -2.98 -15.67 1.38
CA GLU A 15 -3.68 -14.91 2.41
C GLU A 15 -3.97 -13.48 1.97
N HIS A 16 -4.14 -13.29 0.68
CA HIS A 16 -4.40 -11.99 0.07
C HIS A 16 -5.62 -11.28 0.68
N GLU A 17 -6.72 -12.02 0.84
CA GLU A 17 -7.95 -11.46 1.37
C GLU A 17 -7.82 -11.09 2.84
N ILE A 18 -7.08 -11.86 3.62
CA ILE A 18 -6.82 -11.57 5.03
C ILE A 18 -6.01 -10.28 5.15
N SER A 19 -5.04 -10.11 4.28
CA SER A 19 -4.23 -8.89 4.24
C SER A 19 -5.10 -7.66 3.97
N ILE A 20 -6.05 -7.76 3.04
CA ILE A 20 -6.98 -6.67 2.73
C ILE A 20 -7.81 -6.32 3.96
N ILE A 21 -8.41 -7.31 4.60
CA ILE A 21 -9.26 -7.09 5.77
C ILE A 21 -8.46 -6.42 6.89
N SER A 22 -7.26 -6.94 7.15
CA SER A 22 -6.40 -6.39 8.19
C SER A 22 -6.00 -4.95 7.89
N ALA A 23 -5.70 -4.65 6.64
CA ALA A 23 -5.31 -3.30 6.23
C ALA A 23 -6.46 -2.32 6.43
N ILE A 24 -7.66 -2.67 6.00
CA ILE A 24 -8.82 -1.77 6.15
C ILE A 24 -9.13 -1.55 7.63
N GLN A 25 -9.03 -2.58 8.46
CA GLN A 25 -9.21 -2.43 9.91
C GLN A 25 -8.16 -1.49 10.49
N ALA A 26 -6.91 -1.65 10.09
CA ALA A 26 -5.83 -0.80 10.57
C ALA A 26 -6.03 0.66 10.15
N ILE A 27 -6.41 0.86 8.90
CA ILE A 27 -6.67 2.21 8.37
C ILE A 27 -7.81 2.87 9.15
N ASN A 28 -8.87 2.13 9.44
CA ASN A 28 -10.03 2.67 10.16
C ASN A 28 -9.69 3.03 11.61
N ASN A 29 -8.61 2.49 12.16
CA ASN A 29 -8.16 2.78 13.51
C ASN A 29 -7.09 3.87 13.58
N MET A 30 -6.68 4.40 12.45
CA MET A 30 -5.66 5.46 12.43
C MET A 30 -6.25 6.79 12.88
N ASN A 31 -5.41 7.59 13.52
CA ASN A 31 -5.80 8.95 13.92
C ASN A 31 -5.68 9.87 12.71
N MET A 32 -6.81 10.19 12.11
CA MET A 32 -6.86 10.99 10.88
C MET A 32 -6.50 12.45 11.11
N ASP A 33 -6.39 12.89 12.36
CA ASP A 33 -5.89 14.22 12.66
C ASP A 33 -4.37 14.30 12.52
N LYS A 34 -3.68 13.17 12.73
CA LYS A 34 -2.21 13.11 12.67
C LYS A 34 -1.70 12.55 11.36
N TYR A 35 -2.48 11.70 10.71
CA TYR A 35 -2.00 10.92 9.57
C TYR A 35 -2.89 11.13 8.35
N ASP A 36 -2.24 11.20 7.22
CA ASP A 36 -2.89 11.20 5.92
C ASP A 36 -2.62 9.83 5.30
N ILE A 37 -3.67 9.05 5.12
CA ILE A 37 -3.54 7.64 4.74
C ILE A 37 -3.61 7.49 3.24
N VAL A 38 -2.62 6.80 2.70
CA VAL A 38 -2.56 6.47 1.28
C VAL A 38 -2.60 4.95 1.15
N PRO A 39 -3.73 4.39 0.70
CA PRO A 39 -3.80 2.94 0.50
C PRO A 39 -3.03 2.55 -0.75
N ILE A 40 -2.24 1.50 -0.65
CA ILE A 40 -1.44 0.96 -1.76
C ILE A 40 -1.74 -0.54 -1.82
N TYR A 41 -2.61 -0.91 -2.74
CA TYR A 41 -3.01 -2.29 -2.92
C TYR A 41 -2.07 -2.99 -3.90
N LEU A 42 -1.53 -4.11 -3.48
CA LEU A 42 -0.70 -4.97 -4.33
C LEU A 42 -1.57 -6.12 -4.82
N SER A 43 -1.76 -6.20 -6.13
CA SER A 43 -2.57 -7.25 -6.72
C SER A 43 -1.85 -8.60 -6.67
N LYS A 44 -2.61 -9.67 -6.94
CA LYS A 44 -2.03 -11.02 -7.04
C LYS A 44 -1.02 -11.14 -8.18
N LYS A 45 -1.08 -10.22 -9.13
CA LYS A 45 -0.14 -10.17 -10.26
C LYS A 45 1.09 -9.31 -9.96
N GLY A 46 1.18 -8.74 -8.77
CA GLY A 46 2.33 -7.93 -8.38
C GLY A 46 2.28 -6.49 -8.82
N VAL A 47 1.10 -5.95 -9.08
CA VAL A 47 0.91 -4.58 -9.53
C VAL A 47 0.36 -3.74 -8.39
N PHE A 48 0.93 -2.55 -8.19
CA PHE A 48 0.47 -1.61 -7.16
C PHE A 48 -0.61 -0.69 -7.71
N TYR A 49 -1.65 -0.47 -6.90
CA TYR A 49 -2.74 0.47 -7.21
C TYR A 49 -2.99 1.37 -6.02
N THR A 50 -3.46 2.59 -6.29
CA THR A 50 -3.88 3.52 -5.24
C THR A 50 -5.15 4.25 -5.66
N GLY A 51 -5.88 4.76 -4.68
CA GLY A 51 -7.11 5.52 -4.91
C GLY A 51 -8.08 5.40 -3.76
N LYS A 52 -9.01 6.34 -3.65
CA LYS A 52 -10.02 6.35 -2.59
C LYS A 52 -10.97 5.15 -2.67
N TYR A 53 -11.12 4.58 -3.84
CA TYR A 53 -11.91 3.38 -4.06
C TYR A 53 -11.48 2.25 -3.12
N LEU A 54 -10.20 2.21 -2.77
CA LEU A 54 -9.62 1.15 -1.93
C LEU A 54 -9.99 1.28 -0.44
N LEU A 55 -10.55 2.40 -0.02
CA LEU A 55 -10.88 2.60 1.39
C LEU A 55 -12.18 1.93 1.82
N ASN A 56 -12.99 1.48 0.89
CA ASN A 56 -14.23 0.78 1.18
C ASN A 56 -14.05 -0.72 0.97
N ILE A 57 -14.21 -1.48 2.06
CA ILE A 57 -14.02 -2.94 2.01
C ILE A 57 -14.95 -3.61 1.00
N ASP A 58 -16.13 -3.08 0.77
CA ASP A 58 -17.07 -3.66 -0.18
C ASP A 58 -16.56 -3.61 -1.61
N ASN A 59 -15.65 -2.72 -1.92
CA ASN A 59 -15.10 -2.59 -3.27
C ASN A 59 -14.14 -3.74 -3.63
N TYR A 60 -13.82 -4.60 -2.66
CA TYR A 60 -12.95 -5.75 -2.92
C TYR A 60 -13.72 -7.03 -3.26
N LYS A 61 -15.04 -6.95 -3.33
CA LYS A 61 -15.85 -8.10 -3.72
C LYS A 61 -15.56 -8.57 -5.14
N ASP A 62 -15.23 -7.63 -6.01
CA ASP A 62 -14.82 -7.94 -7.38
C ASP A 62 -13.48 -7.28 -7.64
N LEU A 63 -12.42 -8.06 -7.48
CA LEU A 63 -11.06 -7.55 -7.64
C LEU A 63 -10.75 -7.10 -9.07
N SER A 64 -11.52 -7.59 -10.05
CA SER A 64 -11.29 -7.22 -11.45
C SER A 64 -11.62 -5.74 -11.72
N LEU A 65 -12.37 -5.10 -10.84
CA LEU A 65 -12.70 -3.69 -10.98
C LEU A 65 -11.61 -2.75 -10.49
N ILE A 66 -10.69 -3.24 -9.66
CA ILE A 66 -9.66 -2.38 -9.08
C ILE A 66 -8.81 -1.70 -10.15
N PRO A 67 -8.31 -2.39 -11.18
CA PRO A 67 -7.53 -1.70 -12.23
C PRO A 67 -8.31 -0.63 -12.96
N LYS A 68 -9.63 -0.74 -13.00
CA LYS A 68 -10.49 0.23 -13.71
C LYS A 68 -10.83 1.45 -12.85
N LYS A 69 -10.85 1.26 -11.52
CA LYS A 69 -11.28 2.30 -10.58
C LYS A 69 -10.13 2.98 -9.87
N CYS A 70 -8.92 2.43 -9.97
CA CYS A 70 -7.76 2.93 -9.27
C CYS A 70 -6.66 3.25 -10.27
N LYS A 71 -5.63 3.94 -9.79
CA LYS A 71 -4.47 4.26 -10.61
C LYS A 71 -3.36 3.28 -10.32
N GLU A 72 -2.79 2.72 -11.37
CA GLU A 72 -1.60 1.90 -11.27
C GLU A 72 -0.41 2.79 -10.97
N VAL A 73 0.40 2.41 -9.98
CA VAL A 73 1.50 3.23 -9.51
C VAL A 73 2.77 2.42 -9.34
N SER A 74 3.89 3.14 -9.37
CA SER A 74 5.19 2.64 -8.94
C SER A 74 5.63 3.42 -7.71
N ILE A 75 6.37 2.75 -6.83
CA ILE A 75 7.00 3.39 -5.68
C ILE A 75 8.42 3.72 -6.09
N ILE A 76 8.75 5.00 -6.15
CA ILE A 76 10.08 5.42 -6.56
C ILE A 76 10.65 6.44 -5.59
N LYS A 77 11.99 6.53 -5.59
CA LYS A 77 12.70 7.56 -4.88
C LYS A 77 12.98 8.70 -5.85
N LYS A 78 12.52 9.90 -5.49
CA LYS A 78 12.75 11.10 -6.28
C LYS A 78 13.39 12.14 -5.39
N ASN A 79 14.64 12.50 -5.71
CA ASN A 79 15.47 13.30 -4.82
C ASN A 79 15.63 12.57 -3.49
N ASN A 80 15.20 13.14 -2.38
CA ASN A 80 15.24 12.48 -1.07
C ASN A 80 13.87 11.99 -0.62
N ASP A 81 12.86 12.08 -1.49
CA ASP A 81 11.49 11.71 -1.17
C ASP A 81 11.11 10.41 -1.84
N PHE A 82 10.17 9.70 -1.21
CA PHE A 82 9.54 8.53 -1.82
C PHE A 82 8.17 8.93 -2.31
N VAL A 83 7.86 8.58 -3.55
CA VAL A 83 6.63 9.03 -4.20
C VAL A 83 5.94 7.87 -4.90
N LEU A 84 4.64 8.05 -5.10
CA LEU A 84 3.86 7.19 -5.97
C LEU A 84 3.76 7.87 -7.33
N LEU A 85 4.28 7.20 -8.35
CA LEU A 85 4.28 7.68 -9.71
C LEU A 85 3.19 6.95 -10.49
N ASN A 86 2.35 7.71 -11.19
CA ASN A 86 1.36 7.12 -12.08
C ASN A 86 2.06 6.41 -13.23
N VAL A 87 1.79 5.11 -13.39
CA VAL A 87 2.44 4.29 -14.42
C VAL A 87 1.96 4.68 -15.81
N ASN A 88 0.70 5.09 -15.92
CA ASN A 88 0.13 5.47 -17.21
C ASN A 88 0.46 6.92 -17.54
N PHE A 89 0.51 7.23 -18.84
CA PHE A 89 0.73 8.60 -19.29
C PHE A 89 -0.35 9.50 -18.69
N PRO A 90 0.00 10.66 -18.15
CA PRO A 90 1.27 11.40 -18.27
C PRO A 90 2.33 11.15 -17.21
N HIS A 91 2.36 10.05 -16.49
CA HIS A 91 3.41 9.67 -15.54
C HIS A 91 3.65 10.71 -14.45
N LYS A 92 2.58 11.23 -13.89
CA LYS A 92 2.68 12.24 -12.84
C LYS A 92 2.96 11.62 -11.48
N VAL A 93 3.66 12.37 -10.64
CA VAL A 93 3.74 12.07 -9.21
C VAL A 93 2.37 12.34 -8.61
N LEU A 94 1.77 11.32 -7.99
CA LEU A 94 0.46 11.46 -7.36
C LEU A 94 0.55 11.98 -5.94
N THR A 95 1.52 11.49 -5.19
CA THR A 95 1.74 11.92 -3.81
C THR A 95 3.11 11.45 -3.34
N ASN A 96 3.62 12.09 -2.30
CA ASN A 96 4.77 11.57 -1.57
C ASN A 96 4.30 10.71 -0.40
N ILE A 97 5.19 9.86 0.08
CA ILE A 97 4.94 9.00 1.24
C ILE A 97 6.05 9.26 2.25
N ASP A 98 5.68 9.56 3.49
CA ASP A 98 6.65 9.80 4.55
C ASP A 98 7.12 8.50 5.20
N ILE A 99 6.21 7.55 5.39
CA ILE A 99 6.54 6.25 5.95
C ILE A 99 5.61 5.19 5.34
N PHE A 100 6.15 4.01 5.09
CA PHE A 100 5.38 2.89 4.60
C PHE A 100 5.01 1.96 5.75
N PHE A 101 3.85 1.34 5.63
CA PHE A 101 3.34 0.41 6.64
C PHE A 101 2.85 -0.83 5.91
N PRO A 102 3.73 -1.81 5.68
CA PRO A 102 3.32 -3.03 4.99
C PRO A 102 2.46 -3.90 5.91
N ILE A 103 1.32 -4.31 5.41
CA ILE A 103 0.40 -5.21 6.11
C ILE A 103 0.18 -6.39 5.19
N VAL A 104 0.99 -7.40 5.35
CA VAL A 104 0.89 -8.62 4.57
C VAL A 104 0.86 -9.80 5.52
N HIS A 105 0.06 -10.78 5.17
CA HIS A 105 0.00 -12.05 5.88
C HIS A 105 0.66 -13.12 5.04
N GLY A 106 1.02 -14.17 5.69
CA GLY A 106 1.65 -15.29 5.05
C GLY A 106 2.98 -15.55 5.70
N TYR A 107 3.57 -16.64 5.33
CA TYR A 107 4.80 -17.05 5.92
C TYR A 107 5.95 -16.36 5.24
N ASN A 108 6.67 -15.63 6.04
CA ASN A 108 8.04 -15.36 5.76
C ASN A 108 8.32 -14.61 4.49
N THR A 109 8.16 -15.29 3.36
CA THR A 109 8.68 -14.79 2.10
C THR A 109 7.95 -13.56 1.60
N GLU A 110 6.64 -13.51 1.79
CA GLU A 110 5.86 -12.36 1.32
C GLU A 110 6.16 -11.12 2.13
N ASP A 111 6.14 -11.26 3.46
CA ASP A 111 6.50 -10.16 4.35
C ASP A 111 7.92 -9.71 4.10
N GLY A 112 8.83 -10.68 3.95
CA GLY A 112 10.21 -10.40 3.67
C GLY A 112 10.42 -9.70 2.33
N SER A 113 9.62 -10.04 1.33
CA SER A 113 9.74 -9.45 0.00
C SER A 113 9.40 -7.97 0.00
N ILE A 114 8.31 -7.58 0.64
CA ILE A 114 7.92 -6.16 0.70
C ILE A 114 8.88 -5.38 1.58
N ALA A 115 9.21 -5.88 2.77
CA ALA A 115 10.18 -5.22 3.64
C ALA A 115 11.54 -5.12 2.97
N GLY A 116 11.97 -6.19 2.29
CA GLY A 116 13.23 -6.19 1.55
C GLY A 116 13.25 -5.17 0.43
N PHE A 117 12.14 -5.05 -0.30
CA PHE A 117 12.01 -4.03 -1.34
C PHE A 117 12.16 -2.63 -0.76
N LEU A 118 11.46 -2.34 0.35
CA LEU A 118 11.53 -1.03 0.98
C LEU A 118 12.94 -0.75 1.52
N GLU A 119 13.57 -1.75 2.13
CA GLU A 119 14.95 -1.60 2.61
C GLU A 119 15.91 -1.35 1.45
N THR A 120 15.75 -2.06 0.35
CA THR A 120 16.62 -1.92 -0.81
C THR A 120 16.62 -0.52 -1.37
N ILE A 121 15.47 0.13 -1.42
CA ILE A 121 15.38 1.51 -1.92
C ILE A 121 15.59 2.54 -0.81
N GLY A 122 15.78 2.10 0.43
CA GLY A 122 16.02 2.99 1.56
C GLY A 122 14.78 3.70 2.07
N ALA A 123 13.60 3.16 1.81
CA ALA A 123 12.35 3.78 2.22
C ALA A 123 12.07 3.54 3.71
N PRO A 124 11.70 4.57 4.47
CA PRO A 124 11.28 4.38 5.85
C PRO A 124 10.01 3.52 5.92
N TYR A 125 10.02 2.50 6.77
CA TYR A 125 8.82 1.72 6.97
C TYR A 125 8.74 1.25 8.43
N ALA A 126 7.51 0.98 8.87
CA ALA A 126 7.24 0.45 10.18
C ALA A 126 6.67 -0.95 10.04
N GLU A 127 7.11 -1.87 10.89
CA GLU A 127 6.53 -3.20 10.93
C GLU A 127 5.27 -3.16 11.77
N SER A 128 4.30 -3.96 11.34
CA SER A 128 3.05 -4.06 12.06
C SER A 128 3.17 -5.09 13.17
N ASP A 129 2.89 -4.68 14.40
CA ASP A 129 2.78 -5.59 15.53
C ASP A 129 1.36 -6.13 15.68
N LEU A 130 0.47 -5.82 14.75
CA LEU A 130 -0.92 -6.24 14.83
C LEU A 130 -1.08 -7.76 14.82
N TYR A 131 -0.07 -8.46 14.41
CA TYR A 131 -0.10 -9.91 14.28
C TYR A 131 0.74 -10.62 15.33
N ALA A 132 1.34 -9.85 16.16
CA ALA A 132 2.16 -10.44 17.24
C ALA A 132 1.27 -11.02 18.32
#